data_a080911e302cd6087bf9d528c29f4cbd
#
_entry.id   a080911e302cd6087bf9d528c29f4cbd
#
_cell.length_a   1.000
_cell.length_b   1.000
_cell.length_c   1.000
_cell.angle_alpha   90.00
_cell.angle_beta   90.00
_cell.angle_gamma   90.00
#
_symmetry.space_group_name_H-M   'P 1'
#
loop_
_entity.id
_entity.type
_entity.pdbx_description
1 polymer ?
#
loop_
_entity_poly.entity_id
_entity_poly.type
_entity_poly.pdbx_seq_one_letter_code
_entity_poly.pdbx_strand_id
1 'polypeptide(L)'
;PQVEERNHRPHALPLGFDTQTPLIMALTLLGLGLLFGGFWLWLQDKISWWPRNPGPLTKLARQLRTHREGSFNPNDLRTIHSGLAASAGQSLYPNTLPHLFEKCPYLATEKLEITQFFEDSWQVFHGKNAQTNAIDVSTTKAWIQRAAIAERLMRRQLRKPKGKAVQLSKKAHA
;
A
#
# COMPACT_ATOMS: atom_id res chain seq x y z
N PRO A 1 7.17 87.30 31.75
CA PRO A 1 7.81 86.10 31.41
C PRO A 1 6.87 85.28 30.54
N GLN A 2 7.16 85.20 29.25
CA GLN A 2 6.42 84.37 28.29
C GLN A 2 6.81 82.91 28.49
N VAL A 3 5.90 82.10 28.84
CA VAL A 3 6.03 80.63 28.88
C VAL A 3 5.99 80.11 27.45
N GLU A 4 7.14 79.70 26.92
CA GLU A 4 7.19 79.02 25.62
C GLU A 4 6.37 77.72 25.69
N GLU A 5 5.26 77.63 24.95
CA GLU A 5 4.54 76.44 24.75
C GLU A 5 5.46 75.45 24.06
N ARG A 6 5.90 74.45 24.80
CA ARG A 6 6.60 73.31 24.22
C ARG A 6 5.67 72.60 23.23
N ASN A 7 6.00 72.73 21.94
CA ASN A 7 5.36 71.96 20.87
C ASN A 7 5.37 70.47 21.25
N HIS A 8 4.23 69.97 21.66
CA HIS A 8 4.05 68.54 21.84
C HIS A 8 4.23 67.87 20.47
N ARG A 9 5.27 67.06 20.33
CA ARG A 9 5.42 66.18 19.17
C ARG A 9 4.18 65.34 19.09
N PRO A 10 3.50 65.29 17.92
CA PRO A 10 2.37 64.40 17.76
C PRO A 10 2.82 62.97 18.08
N HIS A 11 2.10 62.33 18.96
CA HIS A 11 2.37 60.92 19.27
C HIS A 11 2.32 60.15 17.93
N ALA A 12 3.45 59.48 17.62
CA ALA A 12 3.50 58.59 16.49
C ALA A 12 2.31 57.59 16.63
N LEU A 13 1.45 57.53 15.64
CA LEU A 13 0.39 56.54 15.60
C LEU A 13 1.03 55.16 15.80
N PRO A 14 0.50 54.33 16.70
CA PRO A 14 1.01 53.00 16.85
C PRO A 14 1.00 52.32 15.49
N LEU A 15 2.18 51.81 15.06
CA LEU A 15 2.29 51.01 13.85
C LEU A 15 1.24 49.92 13.95
N GLY A 16 0.23 49.97 13.08
CA GLY A 16 -0.83 48.93 13.02
C GLY A 16 -0.12 47.58 12.88
N PHE A 17 -0.22 46.75 13.90
CA PHE A 17 0.32 45.39 13.85
C PHE A 17 -0.47 44.65 12.81
N ASP A 18 0.12 44.41 11.63
CA ASP A 18 -0.47 43.51 10.62
C ASP A 18 -0.34 42.09 11.14
N THR A 19 -1.42 41.59 11.71
CA THR A 19 -1.51 40.23 12.24
C THR A 19 -1.72 39.18 11.14
N GLN A 20 -2.07 39.60 9.93
CA GLN A 20 -2.37 38.68 8.82
C GLN A 20 -1.10 38.04 8.24
N THR A 21 -0.05 38.87 8.04
CA THR A 21 1.22 38.39 7.48
C THR A 21 1.87 37.28 8.33
N PRO A 22 2.06 37.43 9.66
CA PRO A 22 2.64 36.37 10.49
C PRO A 22 1.73 35.14 10.57
N LEU A 23 0.40 35.30 10.53
CA LEU A 23 -0.53 34.18 10.52
C LEU A 23 -0.37 33.33 9.24
N ILE A 24 -0.32 33.98 8.08
CA ILE A 24 -0.12 33.32 6.78
C ILE A 24 1.23 32.60 6.76
N MET A 25 2.30 33.23 7.24
CA MET A 25 3.62 32.62 7.35
C MET A 25 3.59 31.38 8.27
N ALA A 26 2.95 31.46 9.42
CA ALA A 26 2.81 30.34 10.35
C ALA A 26 2.04 29.17 9.72
N LEU A 27 0.94 29.43 9.02
CA LEU A 27 0.15 28.41 8.33
C LEU A 27 0.93 27.77 7.17
N THR A 28 1.69 28.55 6.41
CA THR A 28 2.53 28.01 5.33
C THR A 28 3.65 27.13 5.85
N LEU A 29 4.34 27.55 6.93
CA LEU A 29 5.37 26.74 7.58
C LEU A 29 4.79 25.45 8.17
N LEU A 30 3.61 25.52 8.80
CA LEU A 30 2.91 24.35 9.31
C LEU A 30 2.55 23.39 8.17
N GLY A 31 2.00 23.91 7.07
CA GLY A 31 1.67 23.12 5.87
C GLY A 31 2.88 22.42 5.28
N LEU A 32 3.99 23.12 5.11
CA LEU A 32 5.26 22.55 4.66
C LEU A 32 5.78 21.50 5.64
N GLY A 33 5.73 21.73 6.93
CA GLY A 33 6.13 20.77 7.96
C GLY A 33 5.33 19.47 7.89
N LEU A 34 4.01 19.57 7.71
CA LEU A 34 3.13 18.41 7.53
C LEU A 34 3.42 17.64 6.24
N LEU A 35 3.69 18.36 5.14
CA LEU A 35 4.06 17.73 3.87
C LEU A 35 5.40 16.99 3.97
N PHE A 36 6.43 17.62 4.52
CA PHE A 36 7.73 16.99 4.72
C PHE A 36 7.66 15.84 5.72
N GLY A 37 6.94 15.99 6.81
CA GLY A 37 6.73 14.93 7.81
C GLY A 37 5.96 13.75 7.21
N GLY A 38 4.89 13.99 6.46
CA GLY A 38 4.13 12.97 5.73
C GLY A 38 4.97 12.25 4.68
N PHE A 39 5.77 13.00 3.91
CA PHE A 39 6.70 12.44 2.92
C PHE A 39 7.79 11.59 3.59
N TRP A 40 8.35 12.05 4.70
CA TRP A 40 9.33 11.31 5.50
C TRP A 40 8.76 9.98 6.02
N LEU A 41 7.54 10.00 6.59
CA LEU A 41 6.85 8.80 7.05
C LEU A 41 6.56 7.83 5.89
N TRP A 42 6.23 8.37 4.71
CA TRP A 42 6.04 7.56 3.50
C TRP A 42 7.35 6.93 3.02
N LEU A 43 8.48 7.67 3.04
CA LEU A 43 9.80 7.14 2.71
C LEU A 43 10.21 5.99 3.63
N GLN A 44 9.86 6.09 4.93
CA GLN A 44 10.11 5.03 5.91
C GLN A 44 9.11 3.86 5.80
N ASP A 45 8.17 3.91 4.85
CA ASP A 45 7.12 2.89 4.64
C ASP A 45 6.25 2.66 5.90
N LYS A 46 6.13 3.70 6.76
CA LYS A 46 5.27 3.68 7.95
C LYS A 46 3.80 3.86 7.62
N ILE A 47 3.50 4.46 6.46
CA ILE A 47 2.13 4.66 6.00
C ILE A 47 1.61 3.35 5.41
N SER A 48 0.82 2.63 6.19
CA SER A 48 0.39 1.28 5.85
C SER A 48 -0.67 1.20 4.74
N TRP A 49 -1.43 2.27 4.52
CA TRP A 49 -2.46 2.34 3.48
C TRP A 49 -1.88 2.74 2.11
N TRP A 50 -0.68 3.34 2.06
CA TRP A 50 0.03 3.70 0.83
C TRP A 50 1.49 3.20 0.87
N PRO A 51 1.75 1.90 0.76
CA PRO A 51 3.11 1.37 0.79
C PRO A 51 3.90 1.83 -0.43
N ARG A 52 5.17 2.22 -0.21
CA ARG A 52 6.10 2.62 -1.28
C ARG A 52 6.37 1.48 -2.27
N ASN A 53 6.56 0.28 -1.75
CA ASN A 53 6.81 -0.93 -2.55
C ASN A 53 5.72 -1.97 -2.28
N PRO A 54 4.56 -1.87 -2.97
CA PRO A 54 3.53 -2.89 -2.86
C PRO A 54 4.04 -4.20 -3.46
N GLY A 55 3.72 -5.31 -2.81
CA GLY A 55 4.01 -6.64 -3.35
C GLY A 55 3.24 -6.94 -4.63
N PRO A 56 3.63 -7.99 -5.38
CA PRO A 56 3.00 -8.35 -6.64
C PRO A 56 1.49 -8.62 -6.49
N LEU A 57 1.07 -9.33 -5.45
CA LEU A 57 -0.37 -9.58 -5.20
C LEU A 57 -1.12 -8.32 -4.78
N THR A 58 -0.46 -7.42 -4.04
CA THR A 58 -1.04 -6.12 -3.69
C THR A 58 -1.23 -5.24 -4.92
N LYS A 59 -0.30 -5.27 -5.89
CA LYS A 59 -0.45 -4.59 -7.19
C LYS A 59 -1.60 -5.18 -7.98
N LEU A 60 -1.65 -6.50 -8.08
CA LEU A 60 -2.71 -7.24 -8.76
C LEU A 60 -4.09 -6.90 -8.19
N ALA A 61 -4.26 -6.94 -6.86
CA ALA A 61 -5.51 -6.60 -6.20
C ALA A 61 -5.96 -5.16 -6.49
N ARG A 62 -5.03 -4.22 -6.66
CA ARG A 62 -5.34 -2.84 -7.05
C ARG A 62 -5.82 -2.75 -8.50
N GLN A 63 -5.16 -3.45 -9.41
CA GLN A 63 -5.54 -3.47 -10.83
C GLN A 63 -6.94 -4.05 -11.03
N LEU A 64 -7.24 -5.17 -10.33
CA LEU A 64 -8.53 -5.82 -10.43
C LEU A 64 -9.68 -5.10 -9.70
N ARG A 65 -9.36 -4.13 -8.82
CA ARG A 65 -10.38 -3.34 -8.12
C ARG A 65 -11.23 -2.51 -9.07
N THR A 66 -10.64 -2.01 -10.14
CA THR A 66 -11.33 -1.19 -11.16
C THR A 66 -12.07 -2.03 -12.20
N HIS A 67 -11.82 -3.34 -12.23
CA HIS A 67 -12.53 -4.24 -13.12
C HIS A 67 -14.00 -4.32 -12.71
N ARG A 68 -14.92 -4.08 -13.66
CA ARG A 68 -16.35 -4.20 -13.41
C ARG A 68 -16.76 -5.68 -13.37
N GLU A 69 -17.88 -5.97 -12.69
CA GLU A 69 -18.47 -7.29 -12.68
C GLU A 69 -18.84 -7.70 -14.10
N GLY A 70 -18.55 -8.95 -14.43
CA GLY A 70 -18.74 -9.51 -15.77
C GLY A 70 -17.86 -10.76 -15.93
N SER A 71 -17.32 -10.98 -17.10
CA SER A 71 -16.33 -12.03 -17.37
C SER A 71 -14.92 -11.44 -17.44
N PHE A 72 -13.91 -12.21 -17.04
CA PHE A 72 -12.52 -11.83 -17.26
C PHE A 72 -12.16 -11.90 -18.74
N ASN A 73 -11.49 -10.86 -19.23
CA ASN A 73 -10.85 -10.91 -20.52
C ASN A 73 -9.56 -11.76 -20.46
N PRO A 74 -9.10 -12.34 -21.58
CA PRO A 74 -7.83 -13.08 -21.61
C PRO A 74 -6.63 -12.30 -21.08
N ASN A 75 -6.64 -10.97 -21.22
CA ASN A 75 -5.59 -10.08 -20.68
C ASN A 75 -5.65 -10.00 -19.14
N ASP A 76 -6.85 -10.03 -18.55
CA ASP A 76 -7.00 -10.04 -17.10
C ASP A 76 -6.46 -11.33 -16.50
N LEU A 77 -6.76 -12.47 -17.15
CA LEU A 77 -6.24 -13.78 -16.76
C LEU A 77 -4.71 -13.80 -16.84
N ARG A 78 -4.11 -13.28 -17.92
CA ARG A 78 -2.65 -13.14 -18.04
C ARG A 78 -2.07 -12.25 -16.93
N THR A 79 -2.77 -11.18 -16.55
CA THR A 79 -2.36 -10.30 -15.47
C THR A 79 -2.37 -11.03 -14.13
N ILE A 80 -3.38 -11.87 -13.86
CA ILE A 80 -3.45 -12.69 -12.65
C ILE A 80 -2.30 -13.70 -12.63
N HIS A 81 -2.08 -14.43 -13.73
CA HIS A 81 -0.96 -15.36 -13.86
C HIS A 81 0.39 -14.68 -13.63
N SER A 82 0.61 -13.50 -14.23
CA SER A 82 1.85 -12.75 -14.06
C SER A 82 2.06 -12.27 -12.62
N GLY A 83 1.00 -11.87 -11.92
CA GLY A 83 1.05 -11.49 -10.50
C GLY A 83 1.44 -12.65 -9.59
N LEU A 84 0.88 -13.84 -9.84
CA LEU A 84 1.24 -15.06 -9.11
C LEU A 84 2.68 -15.52 -9.44
N ALA A 85 3.05 -15.49 -10.72
CA ALA A 85 4.40 -15.80 -11.18
C ALA A 85 5.45 -14.86 -10.56
N ALA A 86 5.16 -13.55 -10.48
CA ALA A 86 6.01 -12.58 -9.80
C ALA A 86 6.15 -12.86 -8.30
N SER A 87 5.13 -13.41 -7.64
CA SER A 87 5.21 -13.83 -6.23
C SER A 87 6.07 -15.07 -6.05
N ALA A 88 5.99 -16.03 -6.98
CA ALA A 88 6.83 -17.23 -7.00
C ALA A 88 8.27 -16.94 -7.47
N GLY A 89 8.49 -15.82 -8.20
CA GLY A 89 9.77 -15.51 -8.84
C GLY A 89 10.10 -16.42 -10.04
N GLN A 90 9.11 -17.09 -10.59
CA GLN A 90 9.23 -17.96 -11.77
C GLN A 90 7.89 -18.10 -12.50
N SER A 91 7.92 -18.55 -13.75
CA SER A 91 6.70 -18.89 -14.50
C SER A 91 5.97 -20.05 -13.84
N LEU A 92 4.65 -19.90 -13.70
CA LEU A 92 3.79 -20.88 -13.08
C LEU A 92 2.97 -21.62 -14.12
N TYR A 93 2.92 -22.94 -13.95
CA TYR A 93 2.08 -23.87 -14.68
C TYR A 93 1.32 -24.74 -13.67
N PRO A 94 0.27 -25.47 -14.06
CA PRO A 94 -0.47 -26.34 -13.12
C PRO A 94 0.42 -27.32 -12.35
N ASN A 95 1.45 -27.87 -13.00
CA ASN A 95 2.40 -28.81 -12.41
C ASN A 95 3.46 -28.15 -11.49
N THR A 96 3.68 -26.82 -11.61
CA THR A 96 4.67 -26.09 -10.79
C THR A 96 4.02 -25.29 -9.65
N LEU A 97 2.71 -25.38 -9.47
CA LEU A 97 1.98 -24.75 -8.36
C LEU A 97 2.52 -25.12 -6.97
N PRO A 98 2.98 -26.36 -6.68
CA PRO A 98 3.57 -26.68 -5.38
C PRO A 98 4.69 -25.72 -4.98
N HIS A 99 5.55 -25.32 -5.92
CA HIS A 99 6.63 -24.35 -5.65
C HIS A 99 6.14 -22.96 -5.24
N LEU A 100 4.97 -22.53 -5.74
CA LEU A 100 4.37 -21.28 -5.29
C LEU A 100 4.06 -21.35 -3.78
N PHE A 101 3.47 -22.44 -3.31
CA PHE A 101 3.09 -22.60 -1.90
C PHE A 101 4.31 -22.82 -0.98
N GLU A 102 5.38 -23.42 -1.48
CA GLU A 102 6.66 -23.53 -0.76
C GLU A 102 7.29 -22.15 -0.55
N LYS A 103 7.35 -21.32 -1.60
CA LYS A 103 7.91 -19.96 -1.51
C LYS A 103 7.00 -18.96 -0.79
N CYS A 104 5.71 -19.16 -0.92
CA CYS A 104 4.67 -18.27 -0.41
C CYS A 104 3.73 -19.02 0.56
N PRO A 105 4.19 -19.44 1.74
CA PRO A 105 3.40 -20.23 2.69
C PRO A 105 2.14 -19.49 3.16
N TYR A 106 2.13 -18.15 3.07
CA TYR A 106 0.95 -17.34 3.38
C TYR A 106 -0.20 -17.53 2.39
N LEU A 107 0.02 -18.18 1.24
CA LEU A 107 -1.01 -18.55 0.26
C LEU A 107 -1.63 -19.92 0.51
N ALA A 108 -1.18 -20.65 1.52
CA ALA A 108 -1.69 -22.00 1.82
C ALA A 108 -3.20 -22.01 2.08
N THR A 109 -3.75 -20.95 2.66
CA THR A 109 -5.18 -20.80 2.93
C THR A 109 -6.00 -20.74 1.64
N GLU A 110 -5.45 -20.16 0.57
CA GLU A 110 -6.12 -19.97 -0.72
C GLU A 110 -5.71 -21.04 -1.75
N LYS A 111 -5.09 -22.12 -1.29
CA LYS A 111 -4.53 -23.15 -2.17
C LYS A 111 -5.58 -23.76 -3.13
N LEU A 112 -6.75 -24.04 -2.61
CA LEU A 112 -7.83 -24.66 -3.40
C LEU A 112 -8.31 -23.73 -4.51
N GLU A 113 -8.60 -22.48 -4.18
CA GLU A 113 -9.09 -21.47 -5.13
C GLU A 113 -8.03 -21.14 -6.19
N ILE A 114 -6.76 -21.07 -5.80
CA ILE A 114 -5.66 -20.84 -6.74
C ILE A 114 -5.52 -22.01 -7.70
N THR A 115 -5.59 -23.25 -7.20
CA THR A 115 -5.48 -24.45 -8.04
C THR A 115 -6.63 -24.52 -9.04
N GLN A 116 -7.86 -24.33 -8.57
CA GLN A 116 -9.04 -24.30 -9.43
C GLN A 116 -8.96 -23.19 -10.48
N PHE A 117 -8.55 -21.98 -10.09
CA PHE A 117 -8.34 -20.89 -11.02
C PHE A 117 -7.34 -21.27 -12.13
N PHE A 118 -6.23 -21.96 -11.78
CA PHE A 118 -5.25 -22.39 -12.78
C PHE A 118 -5.82 -23.44 -13.73
N GLU A 119 -6.61 -24.38 -13.25
CA GLU A 119 -7.27 -25.41 -14.07
C GLU A 119 -8.29 -24.76 -15.02
N ASP A 120 -9.14 -23.88 -14.50
CA ASP A 120 -10.17 -23.20 -15.30
C ASP A 120 -9.53 -22.27 -16.35
N SER A 121 -8.54 -21.49 -15.95
CA SER A 121 -7.82 -20.58 -16.88
C SER A 121 -7.02 -21.33 -17.93
N TRP A 122 -6.47 -22.52 -17.59
CA TRP A 122 -5.79 -23.38 -18.54
C TRP A 122 -6.76 -23.89 -19.62
N GLN A 123 -7.98 -24.25 -19.23
CA GLN A 123 -9.02 -24.64 -20.17
C GLN A 123 -9.42 -23.49 -21.10
N VAL A 124 -9.48 -22.25 -20.59
CA VAL A 124 -9.76 -21.06 -21.41
C VAL A 124 -8.65 -20.80 -22.45
N PHE A 125 -7.37 -21.00 -22.09
CA PHE A 125 -6.26 -20.76 -23.01
C PHE A 125 -6.00 -21.90 -24.01
N HIS A 126 -6.26 -23.14 -23.60
CA HIS A 126 -5.86 -24.34 -24.37
C HIS A 126 -7.04 -25.28 -24.72
N GLY A 127 -8.21 -25.02 -24.15
CA GLY A 127 -9.40 -25.82 -24.41
C GLY A 127 -10.01 -25.51 -25.80
N LYS A 128 -10.58 -26.50 -26.43
CA LYS A 128 -11.28 -26.37 -27.72
C LYS A 128 -12.53 -25.49 -27.62
N ASN A 129 -13.12 -25.36 -26.45
CA ASN A 129 -14.29 -24.54 -26.14
C ASN A 129 -13.88 -23.48 -25.09
N ALA A 130 -13.27 -22.37 -25.53
CA ALA A 130 -12.87 -21.28 -24.67
C ALA A 130 -14.08 -20.50 -24.12
N GLN A 131 -14.83 -21.10 -23.20
CA GLN A 131 -15.86 -20.38 -22.44
C GLN A 131 -15.23 -19.67 -21.24
N THR A 132 -14.98 -18.39 -21.38
CA THR A 132 -14.52 -17.49 -20.30
C THR A 132 -15.51 -17.40 -19.13
N ASN A 133 -16.73 -17.90 -19.31
CA ASN A 133 -17.79 -17.86 -18.29
C ASN A 133 -17.58 -18.83 -17.12
N ALA A 134 -16.59 -19.73 -17.19
CA ALA A 134 -16.31 -20.68 -16.11
C ALA A 134 -15.64 -20.06 -14.89
N ILE A 135 -14.97 -18.91 -15.05
CA ILE A 135 -14.21 -18.28 -13.97
C ILE A 135 -15.08 -17.20 -13.31
N ASP A 136 -15.49 -17.47 -12.06
CA ASP A 136 -16.23 -16.47 -11.28
C ASP A 136 -15.33 -15.30 -10.85
N VAL A 137 -15.68 -14.12 -11.35
CA VAL A 137 -14.97 -12.87 -11.10
C VAL A 137 -15.01 -12.49 -9.62
N SER A 138 -16.16 -12.72 -8.95
CA SER A 138 -16.35 -12.33 -7.55
C SER A 138 -15.46 -13.16 -6.62
N THR A 139 -15.47 -14.47 -6.79
CA THR A 139 -14.63 -15.41 -6.03
C THR A 139 -13.15 -15.16 -6.29
N THR A 140 -12.78 -14.94 -7.57
CA THR A 140 -11.39 -14.66 -7.94
C THR A 140 -10.88 -13.37 -7.30
N LYS A 141 -11.66 -12.30 -7.32
CA LYS A 141 -11.31 -11.04 -6.63
C LYS A 141 -11.18 -11.23 -5.12
N ALA A 142 -12.09 -11.99 -4.53
CA ALA A 142 -12.12 -12.21 -3.09
C ALA A 142 -10.83 -12.91 -2.61
N TRP A 143 -10.42 -14.02 -3.21
CA TRP A 143 -9.19 -14.70 -2.81
C TRP A 143 -7.94 -13.87 -3.13
N ILE A 144 -7.89 -13.11 -4.23
CA ILE A 144 -6.77 -12.21 -4.54
C ILE A 144 -6.65 -11.12 -3.47
N GLN A 145 -7.76 -10.57 -2.98
CA GLN A 145 -7.74 -9.58 -1.89
C GLN A 145 -7.22 -10.19 -0.59
N ARG A 146 -7.66 -11.41 -0.21
CA ARG A 146 -7.16 -12.13 0.97
C ARG A 146 -5.67 -12.41 0.84
N ALA A 147 -5.23 -12.90 -0.32
CA ALA A 147 -3.82 -13.15 -0.62
C ALA A 147 -2.97 -11.87 -0.54
N ALA A 148 -3.47 -10.73 -1.03
CA ALA A 148 -2.79 -9.44 -0.93
C ALA A 148 -2.70 -8.92 0.52
N ILE A 149 -3.69 -9.23 1.37
CA ILE A 149 -3.63 -8.91 2.80
C ILE A 149 -2.58 -9.77 3.49
N ALA A 150 -2.57 -11.08 3.21
CA ALA A 150 -1.60 -12.03 3.75
C ALA A 150 -0.15 -11.66 3.34
N GLU A 151 0.07 -11.30 2.08
CA GLU A 151 1.35 -10.79 1.58
C GLU A 151 1.82 -9.56 2.37
N ARG A 152 0.93 -8.59 2.62
CA ARG A 152 1.26 -7.38 3.39
C ARG A 152 1.63 -7.69 4.84
N LEU A 153 0.90 -8.60 5.47
CA LEU A 153 1.17 -9.02 6.85
C LEU A 153 2.53 -9.70 6.95
N MET A 154 2.83 -10.64 6.04
CA MET A 154 4.12 -11.32 5.98
C MET A 154 5.29 -10.35 5.78
N ARG A 155 5.16 -9.41 4.83
CA ARG A 155 6.18 -8.39 4.59
C ARG A 155 6.41 -7.48 5.80
N ARG A 156 5.37 -7.17 6.57
CA ARG A 156 5.49 -6.42 7.83
C ARG A 156 6.24 -7.21 8.91
N GLN A 157 5.98 -8.51 9.01
CA GLN A 157 6.68 -9.36 9.97
C GLN A 157 8.17 -9.46 9.65
N LEU A 158 8.52 -9.61 8.37
CA LEU A 158 9.92 -9.65 7.91
C LEU A 158 10.66 -8.33 8.15
N ARG A 159 9.95 -7.20 8.16
CA ARG A 159 10.55 -5.86 8.42
C ARG A 159 10.70 -5.51 9.89
N LYS A 160 10.05 -6.24 10.81
CA LYS A 160 10.29 -6.02 12.24
C LYS A 160 11.72 -6.44 12.58
N PRO A 161 12.57 -5.53 13.11
CA PRO A 161 13.94 -5.89 13.48
C PRO A 161 13.88 -6.98 14.54
N LYS A 162 14.61 -8.07 14.32
CA LYS A 162 14.74 -9.22 15.25
C LYS A 162 15.27 -8.85 16.65
N GLY A 163 15.64 -7.57 16.88
CA GLY A 163 16.31 -7.10 18.09
C GLY A 163 15.46 -7.08 19.37
N LYS A 164 14.13 -7.19 19.32
CA LYS A 164 13.33 -7.18 20.56
C LYS A 164 13.13 -8.55 21.22
N ALA A 165 13.26 -9.62 20.48
CA ALA A 165 13.11 -10.98 21.04
C ALA A 165 14.31 -11.40 21.91
N VAL A 166 15.51 -10.93 21.58
CA VAL A 166 16.74 -11.27 22.31
C VAL A 166 16.83 -10.54 23.67
N GLN A 167 16.26 -9.35 23.80
CA GLN A 167 16.31 -8.62 25.08
C GLN A 167 15.35 -9.16 26.12
N LEU A 168 14.23 -9.75 25.72
CA LEU A 168 13.28 -10.37 26.67
C LEU A 168 13.80 -11.69 27.23
N SER A 169 14.54 -12.48 26.43
CA SER A 169 15.21 -13.70 26.90
C SER A 169 16.35 -13.39 27.89
N LYS A 170 17.09 -12.31 27.71
CA LYS A 170 18.16 -11.91 28.62
C LYS A 170 17.66 -11.34 29.97
N LYS A 171 16.41 -10.83 30.00
CA LYS A 171 15.79 -10.30 31.24
C LYS A 171 15.08 -11.38 32.06
N ALA A 172 14.84 -12.56 31.47
CA ALA A 172 14.21 -13.69 32.16
C ALA A 172 15.25 -14.63 32.84
N HIS A 173 16.54 -14.42 32.61
CA HIS A 173 17.65 -15.20 33.19
C HIS A 173 18.61 -14.36 34.08
N ALA A 174 18.20 -13.13 34.43
CA ALA A 174 18.87 -12.27 35.41
C ALA A 174 17.97 -12.09 36.64
#